data_1c36ff77e7f8ba8e3706b84436589d91
#
_entry.id   1c36ff77e7f8ba8e3706b84436589d91
#
_cell.length_a   1.000
_cell.length_b   1.000
_cell.length_c   1.000
_cell.angle_alpha   90.00
_cell.angle_beta   90.00
_cell.angle_gamma   90.00
#
_symmetry.space_group_name_H-M   'P 1'
#
loop_
_entity.id
_entity.type
_entity.pdbx_description
1 polymer ?
#
loop_
_entity_poly.entity_id
_entity_poly.type
_entity_poly.pdbx_seq_one_letter_code
_entity_poly.pdbx_strand_id
1 'polypeptide(L)'
;VKAIIGDRPLHPAQREILDRLRAGKSTFAVMATGRGKSLCFQTYAAFRALTDHAASLFIYPLRALIADQVFHLRASLERFGIASAVITGESTPEERAAVYAGLADGSLDIVLTTPEYLMFHTDELAASGRVGFVVVDEAHHIGQAKAGQRVAYTQLDRALTRLGDPVVLAVTATANDAVADDIDAVLPIQDSVIDETARDNLYLDDQRNIPHRDDYLASLVATGEKTVIYVNSREHSVALARMLRRRVPQLACMIGFYNAGLSRDERKRIEELFRRDDLKVLVATSAFGEGVDIPNIRHVVLYHLPFSDVEFNQMSGRAGRDGKPAWVHLLYGRGDASINERILADATPDH
;
A
#
# COMPACT_ATOMS: atom_id res chain seq x y z
N VAL A 1 12.70 5.79 18.59
CA VAL A 1 11.91 6.81 17.85
C VAL A 1 12.80 7.93 17.37
N LYS A 2 13.42 8.76 18.24
CA LYS A 2 14.26 9.90 17.84
C LYS A 2 15.39 9.53 16.87
N ALA A 3 15.99 8.37 17.01
CA ALA A 3 17.03 7.90 16.11
C ALA A 3 16.56 7.67 14.66
N ILE A 4 15.27 7.37 14.48
CA ILE A 4 14.66 7.09 13.16
C ILE A 4 14.11 8.37 12.53
N ILE A 5 13.39 9.20 13.32
CA ILE A 5 12.67 10.38 12.80
C ILE A 5 13.30 11.73 13.16
N GLY A 6 14.40 11.72 13.91
CA GLY A 6 14.99 12.96 14.45
C GLY A 6 14.08 13.62 15.49
N ASP A 7 14.04 14.94 15.47
CA ASP A 7 13.21 15.72 16.40
C ASP A 7 11.75 15.91 15.93
N ARG A 8 11.30 15.24 14.88
CA ARG A 8 9.91 15.33 14.42
C ARG A 8 8.99 14.69 15.47
N PRO A 9 7.91 15.35 15.86
CA PRO A 9 6.94 14.77 16.78
C PRO A 9 6.16 13.63 16.10
N LEU A 10 5.85 12.60 16.86
CA LEU A 10 4.88 11.59 16.41
C LEU A 10 3.48 12.20 16.35
N HIS A 11 2.70 11.81 15.35
CA HIS A 11 1.27 12.07 15.33
C HIS A 11 0.58 11.34 16.50
N PRO A 12 -0.57 11.86 17.00
CA PRO A 12 -1.29 11.23 18.11
C PRO A 12 -1.55 9.73 17.88
N ALA A 13 -2.09 9.35 16.72
CA ALA A 13 -2.35 7.96 16.39
C ALA A 13 -1.06 7.10 16.34
N GLN A 14 0.05 7.62 15.82
CA GLN A 14 1.33 6.89 15.84
C GLN A 14 1.81 6.62 17.27
N ARG A 15 1.68 7.60 18.15
CA ARG A 15 2.04 7.45 19.56
C ARG A 15 1.18 6.40 20.23
N GLU A 16 -0.13 6.48 20.03
CA GLU A 16 -1.09 5.54 20.59
C GLU A 16 -0.82 4.09 20.13
N ILE A 17 -0.58 3.88 18.83
CA ILE A 17 -0.19 2.56 18.29
C ILE A 17 1.05 2.04 19.01
N LEU A 18 2.11 2.85 19.08
CA LEU A 18 3.36 2.44 19.72
C LEU A 18 3.18 2.12 21.22
N ASP A 19 2.37 2.88 21.94
CA ASP A 19 2.10 2.66 23.36
C ASP A 19 1.34 1.34 23.57
N ARG A 20 0.36 1.02 22.71
CA ARG A 20 -0.36 -0.25 22.74
C ARG A 20 0.53 -1.45 22.44
N LEU A 21 1.34 -1.36 21.38
CA LEU A 21 2.31 -2.41 21.04
C LEU A 21 3.32 -2.64 22.17
N ARG A 22 3.82 -1.57 22.82
CA ARG A 22 4.73 -1.67 23.97
C ARG A 22 4.07 -2.31 25.20
N ALA A 23 2.77 -2.15 25.34
CA ALA A 23 1.98 -2.87 26.34
C ALA A 23 1.70 -4.34 25.96
N GLY A 24 2.25 -4.83 24.84
CA GLY A 24 2.05 -6.20 24.37
C GLY A 24 0.68 -6.46 23.73
N LYS A 25 -0.07 -5.41 23.38
CA LYS A 25 -1.40 -5.54 22.80
C LYS A 25 -1.35 -5.65 21.30
N SER A 26 -1.91 -6.72 20.76
CA SER A 26 -2.20 -6.82 19.33
C SER A 26 -3.22 -5.76 18.93
N THR A 27 -2.87 -4.96 17.91
CA THR A 27 -3.57 -3.72 17.58
C THR A 27 -3.98 -3.69 16.13
N PHE A 28 -5.21 -3.25 15.87
CA PHE A 28 -5.67 -2.88 14.54
C PHE A 28 -5.57 -1.36 14.36
N ALA A 29 -4.90 -0.90 13.31
CA ALA A 29 -4.68 0.52 13.06
C ALA A 29 -5.21 0.94 11.70
N VAL A 30 -6.10 1.91 11.70
CA VAL A 30 -6.61 2.58 10.49
C VAL A 30 -5.95 3.94 10.37
N MET A 31 -5.10 4.10 9.38
CA MET A 31 -4.41 5.36 9.11
C MET A 31 -4.37 5.62 7.61
N ALA A 32 -4.78 6.81 7.21
CA ALA A 32 -4.76 7.21 5.80
C ALA A 32 -3.37 7.03 5.17
N THR A 33 -3.33 6.83 3.87
CA THR A 33 -2.08 6.74 3.11
C THR A 33 -1.24 8.02 3.31
N GLY A 34 0.07 7.86 3.50
CA GLY A 34 0.99 8.97 3.74
C GLY A 34 1.04 9.48 5.18
N ARG A 35 0.29 8.89 6.12
CA ARG A 35 0.29 9.25 7.54
C ARG A 35 1.38 8.54 8.37
N GLY A 36 2.28 7.82 7.70
CA GLY A 36 3.43 7.20 8.36
C GLY A 36 3.10 5.89 9.09
N LYS A 37 2.20 5.05 8.57
CA LYS A 37 1.95 3.69 9.07
C LYS A 37 3.24 2.89 9.25
N SER A 38 4.11 2.92 8.23
CA SER A 38 5.37 2.18 8.22
C SER A 38 6.31 2.58 9.36
N LEU A 39 6.28 3.84 9.77
CA LEU A 39 7.07 4.31 10.91
C LEU A 39 6.72 3.56 12.21
N CYS A 40 5.42 3.30 12.46
CA CYS A 40 4.98 2.61 13.66
C CYS A 40 5.59 1.22 13.76
N PHE A 41 5.40 0.40 12.71
CA PHE A 41 5.87 -0.99 12.78
C PHE A 41 7.39 -1.11 12.62
N GLN A 42 8.05 -0.26 11.84
CA GLN A 42 9.51 -0.24 11.75
C GLN A 42 10.15 0.15 13.10
N THR A 43 9.58 1.15 13.77
CA THR A 43 10.06 1.59 15.09
C THR A 43 9.87 0.50 16.15
N TYR A 44 8.73 -0.18 16.17
CA TYR A 44 8.48 -1.23 17.14
C TYR A 44 9.30 -2.48 16.85
N ALA A 45 9.44 -2.88 15.58
CA ALA A 45 10.33 -3.98 15.19
C ALA A 45 11.78 -3.71 15.59
N ALA A 46 12.28 -2.49 15.35
CA ALA A 46 13.63 -2.08 15.80
C ALA A 46 13.77 -2.14 17.32
N PHE A 47 12.76 -1.68 18.04
CA PHE A 47 12.74 -1.80 19.52
C PHE A 47 12.84 -3.27 19.96
N ARG A 48 12.00 -4.16 19.41
CA ARG A 48 12.02 -5.58 19.76
C ARG A 48 13.34 -6.28 19.42
N ALA A 49 13.92 -5.96 18.26
CA ALA A 49 15.23 -6.50 17.86
C ALA A 49 16.35 -6.10 18.85
N LEU A 50 16.37 -4.82 19.24
CA LEU A 50 17.44 -4.26 20.07
C LEU A 50 17.28 -4.59 21.58
N THR A 51 16.07 -4.77 22.08
CA THR A 51 15.83 -5.02 23.52
C THR A 51 15.63 -6.48 23.84
N ASP A 52 14.88 -7.20 23.01
CA ASP A 52 14.41 -8.55 23.31
C ASP A 52 15.09 -9.60 22.41
N HIS A 53 15.90 -9.18 21.46
CA HIS A 53 16.44 -10.02 20.38
C HIS A 53 15.36 -10.79 19.61
N ALA A 54 14.13 -10.24 19.57
CA ALA A 54 13.00 -10.83 18.88
C ALA A 54 13.01 -10.43 17.41
N ALA A 55 12.70 -11.39 16.55
CA ALA A 55 12.50 -11.15 15.12
C ALA A 55 11.06 -10.68 14.83
N SER A 56 10.92 -9.97 13.73
CA SER A 56 9.63 -9.47 13.24
C SER A 56 9.34 -10.01 11.85
N LEU A 57 8.06 -10.32 11.59
CA LEU A 57 7.60 -10.79 10.30
C LEU A 57 6.63 -9.76 9.70
N PHE A 58 6.94 -9.24 8.50
CA PHE A 58 6.10 -8.28 7.81
C PHE A 58 5.41 -8.95 6.62
N ILE A 59 4.09 -9.00 6.64
CA ILE A 59 3.24 -9.65 5.65
C ILE A 59 2.64 -8.60 4.73
N TYR A 60 2.96 -8.71 3.43
CA TYR A 60 2.48 -7.81 2.39
C TYR A 60 1.63 -8.57 1.38
N PRO A 61 0.55 -7.96 0.86
CA PRO A 61 -0.33 -8.63 -0.10
C PRO A 61 0.33 -8.96 -1.43
N LEU A 62 1.34 -8.18 -1.84
CA LEU A 62 1.97 -8.28 -3.14
C LEU A 62 3.50 -8.26 -3.05
N ARG A 63 4.14 -9.08 -3.86
CA ARG A 63 5.61 -9.14 -3.99
C ARG A 63 6.23 -7.82 -4.46
N ALA A 64 5.53 -7.08 -5.31
CA ALA A 64 5.99 -5.78 -5.79
C ALA A 64 6.15 -4.78 -4.64
N LEU A 65 5.23 -4.80 -3.67
CA LEU A 65 5.30 -4.00 -2.44
C LEU A 65 6.54 -4.35 -1.61
N ILE A 66 6.85 -5.63 -1.48
CA ILE A 66 7.97 -6.10 -0.68
C ILE A 66 9.30 -5.53 -1.19
N ALA A 67 9.50 -5.49 -2.52
CA ALA A 67 10.74 -5.00 -3.12
C ALA A 67 11.00 -3.51 -2.83
N ASP A 68 9.93 -2.69 -2.83
CA ASP A 68 10.01 -1.27 -2.49
C ASP A 68 10.21 -1.07 -0.97
N GLN A 69 9.44 -1.80 -0.18
CA GLN A 69 9.50 -1.70 1.28
C GLN A 69 10.83 -2.15 1.85
N VAL A 70 11.45 -3.20 1.33
CA VAL A 70 12.76 -3.65 1.81
C VAL A 70 13.85 -2.62 1.55
N PHE A 71 13.80 -1.92 0.42
CA PHE A 71 14.75 -0.85 0.13
C PHE A 71 14.66 0.29 1.16
N HIS A 72 13.44 0.76 1.43
CA HIS A 72 13.21 1.80 2.43
C HIS A 72 13.53 1.35 3.86
N LEU A 73 13.21 0.11 4.19
CA LEU A 73 13.49 -0.49 5.49
C LEU A 73 15.01 -0.55 5.75
N ARG A 74 15.78 -1.04 4.77
CA ARG A 74 17.23 -1.09 4.86
C ARG A 74 17.84 0.29 5.04
N ALA A 75 17.46 1.25 4.20
CA ALA A 75 17.92 2.63 4.32
C ALA A 75 17.65 3.24 5.70
N SER A 76 16.56 2.84 6.36
CA SER A 76 16.15 3.35 7.67
C SER A 76 16.84 2.65 8.83
N LEU A 77 17.05 1.32 8.76
CA LEU A 77 17.37 0.49 9.93
C LEU A 77 18.75 -0.18 9.89
N GLU A 78 19.38 -0.39 8.70
CA GLU A 78 20.73 -1.01 8.63
C GLU A 78 21.78 -0.24 9.42
N ARG A 79 21.69 1.09 9.47
CA ARG A 79 22.59 1.93 10.27
C ARG A 79 22.53 1.66 11.78
N PHE A 80 21.52 0.95 12.24
CA PHE A 80 21.35 0.53 13.64
C PHE A 80 21.71 -0.95 13.85
N GLY A 81 22.29 -1.59 12.83
CA GLY A 81 22.65 -3.00 12.90
C GLY A 81 21.47 -3.95 12.76
N ILE A 82 20.30 -3.47 12.32
CA ILE A 82 19.09 -4.29 12.15
C ILE A 82 19.08 -4.85 10.72
N ALA A 83 19.15 -6.16 10.62
CA ALA A 83 19.20 -6.87 9.37
C ALA A 83 17.79 -7.27 8.88
N SER A 84 17.56 -7.14 7.58
CA SER A 84 16.29 -7.52 6.97
C SER A 84 16.47 -8.36 5.69
N ALA A 85 15.58 -9.31 5.48
CA ALA A 85 15.55 -10.15 4.29
C ALA A 85 14.13 -10.34 3.75
N VAL A 86 14.05 -10.75 2.50
CA VAL A 86 12.80 -11.10 1.82
C VAL A 86 12.77 -12.59 1.59
N ILE A 87 11.62 -13.21 1.85
CA ILE A 87 11.35 -14.61 1.53
C ILE A 87 9.96 -14.75 0.90
N THR A 88 9.92 -15.33 -0.29
CA THR A 88 8.67 -15.52 -1.05
C THR A 88 8.73 -16.84 -1.83
N GLY A 89 7.66 -17.18 -2.52
CA GLY A 89 7.63 -18.36 -3.40
C GLY A 89 8.68 -18.34 -4.53
N GLU A 90 9.24 -17.16 -4.86
CA GLU A 90 10.30 -17.01 -5.89
C GLU A 90 11.71 -17.12 -5.33
N SER A 91 11.88 -17.14 -3.99
CA SER A 91 13.18 -17.27 -3.35
C SER A 91 13.80 -18.63 -3.67
N THR A 92 15.11 -18.63 -3.96
CA THR A 92 15.85 -19.86 -4.21
C THR A 92 15.99 -20.70 -2.93
N PRO A 93 16.30 -22.01 -3.02
CA PRO A 93 16.56 -22.82 -1.84
C PRO A 93 17.68 -22.25 -0.95
N GLU A 94 18.72 -21.68 -1.55
CA GLU A 94 19.85 -21.05 -0.86
C GLU A 94 19.42 -19.80 -0.09
N GLU A 95 18.62 -18.95 -0.73
CA GLU A 95 18.06 -17.75 -0.08
C GLU A 95 17.16 -18.12 1.09
N ARG A 96 16.32 -19.16 0.94
CA ARG A 96 15.47 -19.66 2.02
C ARG A 96 16.30 -20.19 3.19
N ALA A 97 17.30 -21.01 2.89
CA ALA A 97 18.20 -21.54 3.91
C ALA A 97 18.93 -20.43 4.68
N ALA A 98 19.39 -19.38 3.98
CA ALA A 98 20.02 -18.21 4.60
C ALA A 98 19.08 -17.45 5.53
N VAL A 99 17.80 -17.27 5.14
CA VAL A 99 16.79 -16.61 5.99
C VAL A 99 16.52 -17.44 7.24
N TYR A 100 16.32 -18.74 7.13
CA TYR A 100 16.05 -19.60 8.28
C TYR A 100 17.27 -19.69 9.22
N ALA A 101 18.47 -19.79 8.68
CA ALA A 101 19.71 -19.74 9.49
C ALA A 101 19.85 -18.42 10.22
N GLY A 102 19.66 -17.30 9.53
CA GLY A 102 19.74 -15.96 10.13
C GLY A 102 18.68 -15.69 11.21
N LEU A 103 17.48 -16.26 11.06
CA LEU A 103 16.49 -16.24 12.13
C LEU A 103 16.94 -17.07 13.33
N ALA A 104 17.53 -18.24 13.10
CA ALA A 104 17.93 -19.15 14.18
C ALA A 104 19.14 -18.62 14.95
N ASP A 105 20.16 -18.07 14.28
CA ASP A 105 21.39 -17.58 14.90
C ASP A 105 21.31 -16.11 15.39
N GLY A 106 20.22 -15.40 15.05
CA GLY A 106 19.99 -14.04 15.50
C GLY A 106 20.64 -12.97 14.63
N SER A 107 21.21 -13.31 13.48
CA SER A 107 21.77 -12.35 12.53
C SER A 107 20.72 -11.67 11.65
N LEU A 108 19.45 -12.12 11.71
CA LEU A 108 18.33 -11.56 10.96
C LEU A 108 17.20 -11.16 11.91
N ASP A 109 16.75 -9.91 11.79
CA ASP A 109 15.78 -9.30 12.71
C ASP A 109 14.40 -9.10 12.06
N ILE A 110 14.33 -8.85 10.75
CA ILE A 110 13.09 -8.56 10.06
C ILE A 110 13.00 -9.38 8.78
N VAL A 111 11.91 -10.12 8.63
CA VAL A 111 11.60 -10.89 7.42
C VAL A 111 10.35 -10.34 6.76
N LEU A 112 10.44 -10.00 5.48
CA LEU A 112 9.32 -9.59 4.66
C LEU A 112 8.84 -10.78 3.82
N THR A 113 7.53 -11.03 3.82
CA THR A 113 6.95 -12.19 3.14
C THR A 113 5.54 -11.91 2.62
N THR A 114 4.94 -12.90 1.95
CA THR A 114 3.54 -12.88 1.53
C THR A 114 2.70 -13.86 2.35
N PRO A 115 1.37 -13.68 2.44
CA PRO A 115 0.49 -14.61 3.14
C PRO A 115 0.59 -16.04 2.58
N GLU A 116 0.70 -16.16 1.25
CA GLU A 116 0.81 -17.45 0.57
C GLU A 116 2.08 -18.20 0.97
N TYR A 117 3.20 -17.49 1.05
CA TYR A 117 4.45 -18.10 1.49
C TYR A 117 4.36 -18.55 2.96
N LEU A 118 3.87 -17.68 3.83
CA LEU A 118 3.69 -17.98 5.24
C LEU A 118 2.82 -19.21 5.46
N MET A 119 1.70 -19.33 4.74
CA MET A 119 0.77 -20.45 4.86
C MET A 119 1.46 -21.82 4.67
N PHE A 120 2.42 -21.92 3.73
CA PHE A 120 3.11 -23.17 3.40
C PHE A 120 4.40 -23.40 4.20
N HIS A 121 4.97 -22.36 4.80
CA HIS A 121 6.29 -22.38 5.43
C HIS A 121 6.29 -21.85 6.87
N THR A 122 5.14 -21.95 7.54
CA THR A 122 5.00 -21.46 8.91
C THR A 122 5.92 -22.18 9.89
N ASP A 123 6.06 -23.50 9.74
CA ASP A 123 6.84 -24.32 10.66
C ASP A 123 8.34 -24.00 10.59
N GLU A 124 8.86 -23.73 9.38
CA GLU A 124 10.25 -23.34 9.19
C GLU A 124 10.53 -21.93 9.78
N LEU A 125 9.58 -21.00 9.61
CA LEU A 125 9.70 -19.66 10.20
C LEU A 125 9.56 -19.68 11.74
N ALA A 126 8.72 -20.57 12.25
CA ALA A 126 8.52 -20.76 13.69
C ALA A 126 9.69 -21.47 14.39
N ALA A 127 10.47 -22.27 13.65
CA ALA A 127 11.55 -23.10 14.21
C ALA A 127 12.60 -22.30 14.99
N SER A 128 12.80 -21.03 14.66
CA SER A 128 13.71 -20.16 15.40
C SER A 128 13.21 -19.79 16.82
N GLY A 129 11.91 -19.84 17.06
CA GLY A 129 11.28 -19.37 18.30
C GLY A 129 11.43 -17.86 18.55
N ARG A 130 11.97 -17.10 17.58
CA ARG A 130 12.29 -15.67 17.75
C ARG A 130 11.22 -14.71 17.25
N VAL A 131 10.24 -15.17 16.46
CA VAL A 131 9.22 -14.28 15.89
C VAL A 131 8.30 -13.80 17.01
N GLY A 132 8.52 -12.58 17.47
CA GLY A 132 7.74 -11.97 18.57
C GLY A 132 6.83 -10.83 18.13
N PHE A 133 6.90 -10.44 16.84
CA PHE A 133 6.06 -9.38 16.28
C PHE A 133 5.70 -9.69 14.82
N VAL A 134 4.43 -9.52 14.48
CA VAL A 134 3.91 -9.72 13.12
C VAL A 134 3.15 -8.48 12.67
N VAL A 135 3.46 -8.01 11.47
CA VAL A 135 2.73 -6.93 10.80
C VAL A 135 1.94 -7.49 9.64
N VAL A 136 0.66 -7.17 9.57
CA VAL A 136 -0.20 -7.44 8.41
C VAL A 136 -0.53 -6.12 7.76
N ASP A 137 0.20 -5.79 6.69
CA ASP A 137 -0.04 -4.55 5.94
C ASP A 137 -1.19 -4.76 4.95
N GLU A 138 -1.91 -3.68 4.66
CA GLU A 138 -3.14 -3.67 3.85
C GLU A 138 -4.15 -4.75 4.31
N ALA A 139 -4.38 -4.80 5.62
CA ALA A 139 -5.18 -5.84 6.28
C ALA A 139 -6.63 -5.96 5.76
N HIS A 140 -7.15 -4.94 5.04
CA HIS A 140 -8.45 -5.01 4.36
C HIS A 140 -8.56 -6.17 3.36
N HIS A 141 -7.43 -6.73 2.88
CA HIS A 141 -7.45 -7.93 2.04
C HIS A 141 -7.97 -9.19 2.77
N ILE A 142 -8.05 -9.20 4.09
CA ILE A 142 -8.67 -10.28 4.88
C ILE A 142 -10.15 -10.42 4.50
N GLY A 143 -10.88 -9.31 4.35
CA GLY A 143 -12.27 -9.34 3.90
C GLY A 143 -12.44 -9.86 2.48
N GLN A 144 -11.50 -9.56 1.58
CA GLN A 144 -11.52 -10.08 0.20
C GLN A 144 -11.26 -11.60 0.16
N ALA A 145 -10.54 -12.15 1.13
CA ALA A 145 -10.27 -13.59 1.21
C ALA A 145 -11.56 -14.40 1.45
N LYS A 146 -12.51 -13.87 2.21
CA LYS A 146 -13.83 -14.50 2.42
C LYS A 146 -14.66 -14.58 1.12
N ALA A 147 -14.43 -13.70 0.17
CA ALA A 147 -15.04 -13.73 -1.15
C ALA A 147 -14.33 -14.70 -2.14
N GLY A 148 -13.43 -15.57 -1.64
CA GLY A 148 -12.71 -16.57 -2.45
C GLY A 148 -11.43 -16.05 -3.11
N GLN A 149 -11.08 -14.79 -2.90
CA GLN A 149 -9.82 -14.21 -3.33
C GLN A 149 -8.81 -14.26 -2.18
N ARG A 150 -7.52 -14.62 -2.48
CA ARG A 150 -6.43 -14.62 -1.48
C ARG A 150 -6.72 -15.44 -0.21
N VAL A 151 -7.12 -16.68 -0.39
CA VAL A 151 -7.48 -17.63 0.70
C VAL A 151 -6.41 -17.73 1.81
N ALA A 152 -5.14 -17.45 1.49
CA ALA A 152 -4.05 -17.49 2.47
C ALA A 152 -4.26 -16.58 3.69
N TYR A 153 -5.00 -15.47 3.53
CA TYR A 153 -5.31 -14.60 4.66
C TYR A 153 -6.24 -15.24 5.70
N THR A 154 -7.12 -16.16 5.29
CA THR A 154 -8.04 -16.84 6.22
C THR A 154 -7.35 -17.84 7.15
N GLN A 155 -6.07 -18.13 6.91
CA GLN A 155 -5.28 -19.08 7.71
C GLN A 155 -4.22 -18.39 8.57
N LEU A 156 -4.24 -17.06 8.64
CA LEU A 156 -3.27 -16.32 9.45
C LEU A 156 -3.40 -16.64 10.94
N ASP A 157 -4.60 -16.90 11.45
CA ASP A 157 -4.84 -17.33 12.82
C ASP A 157 -3.99 -18.54 13.19
N ARG A 158 -4.01 -19.57 12.36
CA ARG A 158 -3.24 -20.82 12.56
C ARG A 158 -1.74 -20.57 12.47
N ALA A 159 -1.32 -19.74 11.52
CA ALA A 159 0.08 -19.39 11.37
C ALA A 159 0.60 -18.63 12.61
N LEU A 160 -0.17 -17.68 13.12
CA LEU A 160 0.18 -16.92 14.32
C LEU A 160 0.31 -17.82 15.56
N THR A 161 -0.61 -18.75 15.75
CA THR A 161 -0.52 -19.74 16.85
C THR A 161 0.74 -20.60 16.73
N ARG A 162 1.10 -21.05 15.54
CA ARG A 162 2.35 -21.82 15.33
C ARG A 162 3.62 -20.98 15.55
N LEU A 163 3.56 -19.69 15.30
CA LEU A 163 4.64 -18.74 15.57
C LEU A 163 4.79 -18.42 17.08
N GLY A 164 3.90 -18.92 17.94
CA GLY A 164 3.93 -18.72 19.39
C GLY A 164 3.15 -17.48 19.86
N ASP A 165 2.08 -17.14 19.17
CA ASP A 165 1.17 -16.03 19.46
C ASP A 165 1.90 -14.67 19.60
N PRO A 166 2.63 -14.23 18.57
CA PRO A 166 3.34 -12.95 18.59
C PRO A 166 2.37 -11.78 18.71
N VAL A 167 2.87 -10.62 19.14
CA VAL A 167 2.11 -9.37 19.06
C VAL A 167 1.85 -9.05 17.59
N VAL A 168 0.60 -8.70 17.25
CA VAL A 168 0.18 -8.41 15.87
C VAL A 168 -0.17 -6.94 15.72
N LEU A 169 0.31 -6.33 14.65
CA LEU A 169 -0.17 -5.05 14.16
C LEU A 169 -0.79 -5.23 12.78
N ALA A 170 -2.11 -5.14 12.70
CA ALA A 170 -2.82 -5.06 11.42
C ALA A 170 -2.97 -3.60 11.02
N VAL A 171 -2.55 -3.23 9.83
CA VAL A 171 -2.66 -1.84 9.34
C VAL A 171 -3.40 -1.77 8.02
N THR A 172 -4.24 -0.76 7.87
CA THR A 172 -4.88 -0.44 6.60
C THR A 172 -5.07 1.06 6.45
N ALA A 173 -5.21 1.53 5.23
CA ALA A 173 -5.56 2.93 4.95
C ALA A 173 -7.07 3.19 5.12
N THR A 174 -7.88 2.15 5.02
CA THR A 174 -9.34 2.25 5.02
C THR A 174 -9.94 1.06 5.75
N ALA A 175 -10.90 1.32 6.62
CA ALA A 175 -11.76 0.31 7.18
C ALA A 175 -13.18 0.87 7.30
N ASN A 176 -14.15 0.03 7.00
CA ASN A 176 -15.51 0.14 7.47
C ASN A 176 -15.76 -0.95 8.51
N ASP A 177 -16.92 -0.94 9.14
CA ASP A 177 -17.26 -1.91 10.19
C ASP A 177 -17.10 -3.36 9.71
N ALA A 178 -17.51 -3.67 8.48
CA ALA A 178 -17.39 -5.01 7.90
C ALA A 178 -15.92 -5.46 7.75
N VAL A 179 -15.03 -4.56 7.38
CA VAL A 179 -13.58 -4.86 7.29
C VAL A 179 -12.98 -5.05 8.68
N ALA A 180 -13.41 -4.26 9.65
CA ALA A 180 -12.98 -4.41 11.04
C ALA A 180 -13.43 -5.76 11.61
N ASP A 181 -14.69 -6.14 11.42
CA ASP A 181 -15.25 -7.44 11.83
C ASP A 181 -14.49 -8.61 11.18
N ASP A 182 -14.13 -8.48 9.91
CA ASP A 182 -13.36 -9.50 9.18
C ASP A 182 -11.94 -9.66 9.73
N ILE A 183 -11.30 -8.57 10.10
CA ILE A 183 -9.96 -8.57 10.72
C ILE A 183 -10.02 -9.20 12.11
N ASP A 184 -10.97 -8.81 12.93
CA ASP A 184 -11.16 -9.34 14.28
C ASP A 184 -11.50 -10.84 14.30
N ALA A 185 -12.14 -11.33 13.22
CA ALA A 185 -12.45 -12.77 13.09
C ALA A 185 -11.22 -13.64 12.76
N VAL A 186 -10.15 -13.04 12.23
CA VAL A 186 -8.95 -13.77 11.77
C VAL A 186 -7.72 -13.48 12.61
N LEU A 187 -7.58 -12.25 13.11
CA LEU A 187 -6.40 -11.83 13.87
C LEU A 187 -6.73 -11.65 15.37
N PRO A 188 -5.78 -11.93 16.26
CA PRO A 188 -5.99 -11.82 17.70
C PRO A 188 -5.95 -10.35 18.17
N ILE A 189 -6.75 -9.49 17.57
CA ILE A 189 -6.78 -8.05 17.87
C ILE A 189 -7.37 -7.83 19.28
N GLN A 190 -6.72 -7.01 20.08
CA GLN A 190 -7.13 -6.66 21.44
C GLN A 190 -7.53 -5.19 21.56
N ASP A 191 -7.10 -4.39 20.58
CA ASP A 191 -7.29 -2.94 20.63
C ASP A 191 -7.27 -2.34 19.22
N SER A 192 -7.91 -1.20 19.03
CA SER A 192 -7.93 -0.50 17.75
C SER A 192 -7.55 0.96 17.89
N VAL A 193 -6.88 1.49 16.88
CA VAL A 193 -6.54 2.92 16.76
C VAL A 193 -6.98 3.42 15.39
N ILE A 194 -7.88 4.37 15.38
CA ILE A 194 -8.39 5.00 14.16
C ILE A 194 -7.87 6.43 14.09
N ASP A 195 -7.06 6.74 13.09
CA ASP A 195 -6.62 8.11 12.83
C ASP A 195 -7.71 8.87 12.07
N GLU A 196 -8.54 9.57 12.81
CA GLU A 196 -9.62 10.41 12.27
C GLU A 196 -9.11 11.74 11.70
N THR A 197 -7.81 12.00 11.77
CA THR A 197 -7.23 13.26 11.34
C THR A 197 -7.38 13.42 9.83
N ALA A 198 -8.19 14.36 9.40
CA ALA A 198 -8.29 14.74 8.00
C ALA A 198 -6.94 15.25 7.48
N ARG A 199 -6.70 15.05 6.19
CA ARG A 199 -5.53 15.62 5.52
C ARG A 199 -5.84 17.04 5.09
N ASP A 200 -5.44 18.02 5.89
CA ASP A 200 -5.74 19.45 5.69
C ASP A 200 -5.18 20.02 4.38
N ASN A 201 -4.24 19.32 3.77
CA ASN A 201 -3.63 19.69 2.50
C ASN A 201 -4.36 19.13 1.27
N LEU A 202 -5.42 18.32 1.44
CA LEU A 202 -6.21 17.79 0.34
C LEU A 202 -7.50 18.56 0.14
N TYR A 203 -7.70 19.01 -1.09
CA TYR A 203 -8.91 19.70 -1.51
C TYR A 203 -9.69 18.82 -2.49
N LEU A 204 -10.98 18.68 -2.24
CA LEU A 204 -11.87 17.95 -3.13
C LEU A 204 -12.49 18.94 -4.13
N ASP A 205 -12.32 18.66 -5.42
CA ASP A 205 -12.95 19.39 -6.52
C ASP A 205 -14.01 18.51 -7.18
N ASP A 206 -15.26 18.74 -6.83
CA ASP A 206 -16.39 17.96 -7.33
C ASP A 206 -16.87 18.49 -8.68
N GLN A 207 -16.38 17.89 -9.74
CA GLN A 207 -16.76 18.16 -11.12
C GLN A 207 -17.58 16.99 -11.75
N ARG A 208 -18.30 16.25 -10.91
CA ARG A 208 -19.14 15.15 -11.38
C ARG A 208 -20.22 15.64 -12.32
N ASN A 209 -20.41 14.90 -13.41
CA ASN A 209 -21.37 15.23 -14.48
C ASN A 209 -21.13 16.55 -15.20
N ILE A 210 -19.92 17.13 -15.12
CA ILE A 210 -19.59 18.34 -15.88
C ILE A 210 -19.74 18.06 -17.39
N PRO A 211 -20.41 18.93 -18.16
CA PRO A 211 -20.37 18.83 -19.62
C PRO A 211 -18.93 19.09 -20.11
N HIS A 212 -18.52 18.34 -21.14
CA HIS A 212 -17.17 18.48 -21.74
C HIS A 212 -16.01 18.23 -20.77
N ARG A 213 -16.12 17.16 -19.97
CA ARG A 213 -15.07 16.77 -19.01
C ARG A 213 -13.66 16.69 -19.58
N ASP A 214 -13.53 16.37 -20.88
CA ASP A 214 -12.24 16.31 -21.58
C ASP A 214 -11.60 17.69 -21.77
N ASP A 215 -12.42 18.75 -21.92
CA ASP A 215 -11.92 20.12 -22.00
C ASP A 215 -11.41 20.61 -20.66
N TYR A 216 -12.15 20.29 -19.59
CA TYR A 216 -11.71 20.53 -18.22
C TYR A 216 -10.38 19.82 -17.94
N LEU A 217 -10.30 18.53 -18.27
CA LEU A 217 -9.11 17.72 -18.06
C LEU A 217 -7.90 18.27 -18.85
N ALA A 218 -8.09 18.63 -20.10
CA ALA A 218 -7.03 19.23 -20.92
C ALA A 218 -6.53 20.56 -20.33
N SER A 219 -7.44 21.39 -19.81
CA SER A 219 -7.09 22.65 -19.14
C SER A 219 -6.30 22.41 -17.86
N LEU A 220 -6.70 21.40 -17.06
CA LEU A 220 -5.97 21.01 -15.86
C LEU A 220 -4.56 20.52 -16.19
N VAL A 221 -4.43 19.63 -17.17
CA VAL A 221 -3.14 19.09 -17.63
C VAL A 221 -2.23 20.19 -18.17
N ALA A 222 -2.79 21.20 -18.83
CA ALA A 222 -2.04 22.33 -19.37
C ALA A 222 -1.33 23.18 -18.31
N THR A 223 -1.70 23.07 -17.03
CA THR A 223 -0.99 23.71 -15.92
C THR A 223 0.44 23.20 -15.76
N GLY A 224 0.73 22.00 -16.25
CA GLY A 224 2.05 21.36 -16.15
C GLY A 224 2.36 20.82 -14.75
N GLU A 225 1.39 20.82 -13.82
CA GLU A 225 1.56 20.26 -12.51
C GLU A 225 1.46 18.72 -12.53
N LYS A 226 2.15 18.07 -11.60
CA LYS A 226 2.19 16.60 -11.54
C LYS A 226 0.81 16.02 -11.27
N THR A 227 0.27 15.28 -12.23
CA THR A 227 -1.11 14.81 -12.26
C THR A 227 -1.19 13.30 -12.54
N VAL A 228 -1.99 12.59 -11.75
CA VAL A 228 -2.40 11.20 -12.03
C VAL A 228 -3.87 11.18 -12.38
N ILE A 229 -4.23 10.53 -13.48
CA ILE A 229 -5.61 10.42 -13.97
C ILE A 229 -5.98 8.94 -13.97
N TYR A 230 -6.94 8.55 -13.13
CA TYR A 230 -7.39 7.17 -13.00
C TYR A 230 -8.54 6.85 -13.93
N VAL A 231 -8.41 5.73 -14.63
CA VAL A 231 -9.40 5.16 -15.55
C VAL A 231 -9.57 3.65 -15.28
N ASN A 232 -10.71 3.08 -15.69
CA ASN A 232 -11.08 1.70 -15.35
C ASN A 232 -10.59 0.63 -16.34
N SER A 233 -10.03 1.01 -17.50
CA SER A 233 -9.54 0.02 -18.47
C SER A 233 -8.18 0.38 -19.06
N ARG A 234 -7.47 -0.67 -19.53
CA ARG A 234 -6.17 -0.51 -20.21
C ARG A 234 -6.30 0.31 -21.49
N GLU A 235 -7.34 0.04 -22.27
CA GLU A 235 -7.64 0.73 -23.53
C GLU A 235 -7.88 2.22 -23.28
N HIS A 236 -8.66 2.56 -22.25
CA HIS A 236 -8.91 3.95 -21.88
C HIS A 236 -7.64 4.65 -21.39
N SER A 237 -6.74 3.97 -20.70
CA SER A 237 -5.47 4.60 -20.28
C SER A 237 -4.64 5.06 -21.46
N VAL A 238 -4.58 4.25 -22.51
CA VAL A 238 -3.86 4.57 -23.74
C VAL A 238 -4.60 5.63 -24.56
N ALA A 239 -5.92 5.48 -24.74
CA ALA A 239 -6.74 6.38 -25.55
C ALA A 239 -6.75 7.81 -24.99
N LEU A 240 -6.95 7.92 -23.66
CA LEU A 240 -6.99 9.22 -22.99
C LEU A 240 -5.61 9.90 -23.00
N ALA A 241 -4.51 9.16 -22.79
CA ALA A 241 -3.16 9.70 -22.91
C ALA A 241 -2.89 10.24 -24.32
N ARG A 242 -3.31 9.50 -25.37
CA ARG A 242 -3.20 9.96 -26.75
C ARG A 242 -4.03 11.22 -27.02
N MET A 243 -5.24 11.28 -26.49
CA MET A 243 -6.11 12.47 -26.62
C MET A 243 -5.47 13.69 -25.97
N LEU A 244 -4.96 13.55 -24.76
CA LEU A 244 -4.30 14.63 -24.02
C LEU A 244 -3.04 15.12 -24.73
N ARG A 245 -2.20 14.24 -25.29
CA ARG A 245 -1.02 14.61 -26.10
C ARG A 245 -1.39 15.49 -27.31
N ARG A 246 -2.54 15.23 -27.93
CA ARG A 246 -3.03 16.04 -29.06
C ARG A 246 -3.58 17.38 -28.61
N ARG A 247 -4.29 17.42 -27.46
CA ARG A 247 -4.90 18.65 -26.95
C ARG A 247 -3.93 19.57 -26.22
N VAL A 248 -2.86 19.01 -25.65
CA VAL A 248 -1.84 19.73 -24.88
C VAL A 248 -0.45 19.42 -25.48
N PRO A 249 -0.19 19.87 -26.73
CA PRO A 249 1.01 19.49 -27.48
C PRO A 249 2.31 19.95 -26.82
N GLN A 250 2.29 21.03 -26.03
CA GLN A 250 3.46 21.52 -25.27
C GLN A 250 3.93 20.55 -24.17
N LEU A 251 3.07 19.66 -23.72
CA LEU A 251 3.39 18.62 -22.72
C LEU A 251 3.34 17.19 -23.29
N ALA A 252 3.20 17.04 -24.61
CA ALA A 252 2.95 15.74 -25.24
C ALA A 252 4.01 14.67 -24.87
N CYS A 253 5.28 15.03 -24.75
CA CYS A 253 6.36 14.13 -24.35
C CYS A 253 6.38 13.83 -22.85
N MET A 254 5.67 14.61 -22.03
CA MET A 254 5.58 14.46 -20.58
C MET A 254 4.28 13.78 -20.11
N ILE A 255 3.46 13.29 -21.05
CA ILE A 255 2.21 12.57 -20.77
C ILE A 255 2.43 11.08 -21.05
N GLY A 256 2.32 10.25 -20.04
CA GLY A 256 2.44 8.80 -20.12
C GLY A 256 1.14 8.07 -19.81
N PHE A 257 1.16 6.76 -19.96
CA PHE A 257 0.12 5.87 -19.47
C PHE A 257 0.72 4.71 -18.66
N TYR A 258 -0.08 4.13 -17.76
CA TYR A 258 0.35 3.04 -16.89
C TYR A 258 -0.80 2.05 -16.66
N ASN A 259 -0.58 0.78 -16.97
CA ASN A 259 -1.56 -0.27 -16.71
C ASN A 259 -0.88 -1.64 -16.53
N ALA A 260 -1.65 -2.63 -16.10
CA ALA A 260 -1.14 -3.98 -15.83
C ALA A 260 -0.70 -4.76 -17.09
N GLY A 261 -0.98 -4.25 -18.29
CA GLY A 261 -0.51 -4.85 -19.55
C GLY A 261 0.95 -4.53 -19.87
N LEU A 262 1.54 -3.54 -19.19
CA LEU A 262 2.96 -3.22 -19.32
C LEU A 262 3.83 -4.26 -18.60
N SER A 263 4.99 -4.56 -19.17
CA SER A 263 5.99 -5.39 -18.50
C SER A 263 6.48 -4.75 -17.19
N ARG A 264 7.09 -5.54 -16.32
CA ARG A 264 7.64 -5.05 -15.04
C ARG A 264 8.69 -3.95 -15.24
N ASP A 265 9.54 -4.10 -16.26
CA ASP A 265 10.61 -3.14 -16.52
C ASP A 265 10.06 -1.84 -17.09
N GLU A 266 9.06 -1.90 -17.97
CA GLU A 266 8.37 -0.71 -18.49
C GLU A 266 7.68 0.05 -17.35
N ARG A 267 6.99 -0.65 -16.45
CA ARG A 267 6.35 -0.03 -15.29
C ARG A 267 7.36 0.70 -14.41
N LYS A 268 8.46 0.05 -14.05
CA LYS A 268 9.54 0.66 -13.26
C LYS A 268 10.12 1.90 -13.94
N ARG A 269 10.36 1.83 -15.26
CA ARG A 269 10.88 2.95 -16.02
C ARG A 269 9.92 4.14 -16.01
N ILE A 270 8.62 3.90 -16.18
CA ILE A 270 7.59 4.95 -16.15
C ILE A 270 7.51 5.58 -14.75
N GLU A 271 7.54 4.78 -13.70
CA GLU A 271 7.55 5.23 -12.32
C GLU A 271 8.76 6.14 -12.03
N GLU A 272 9.92 5.77 -12.53
CA GLU A 272 11.14 6.55 -12.36
C GLU A 272 11.08 7.88 -13.13
N LEU A 273 10.63 7.87 -14.38
CA LEU A 273 10.42 9.09 -15.17
C LEU A 273 9.40 10.02 -14.51
N PHE A 274 8.33 9.47 -13.96
CA PHE A 274 7.32 10.25 -13.24
C PHE A 274 7.85 10.77 -11.89
N ARG A 275 8.68 10.02 -11.18
CA ARG A 275 9.34 10.47 -9.95
C ARG A 275 10.29 11.64 -10.21
N ARG A 276 11.06 11.60 -11.30
CA ARG A 276 12.06 12.63 -11.68
C ARG A 276 11.47 13.86 -12.37
N ASP A 277 10.16 13.94 -12.56
CA ASP A 277 9.48 14.99 -13.31
C ASP A 277 9.73 14.99 -14.84
N ASP A 278 10.33 13.95 -15.39
CA ASP A 278 10.43 13.74 -16.83
C ASP A 278 9.06 13.42 -17.45
N LEU A 279 8.18 12.79 -16.67
CA LEU A 279 6.74 12.74 -16.92
C LEU A 279 6.03 13.61 -15.88
N LYS A 280 5.05 14.40 -16.34
CA LYS A 280 4.21 15.25 -15.49
C LYS A 280 2.79 14.71 -15.36
N VAL A 281 2.31 13.98 -16.34
CA VAL A 281 0.96 13.45 -16.39
C VAL A 281 0.98 11.95 -16.65
N LEU A 282 0.28 11.21 -15.81
CA LEU A 282 0.17 9.77 -15.94
C LEU A 282 -1.30 9.36 -15.97
N VAL A 283 -1.74 8.79 -17.10
CA VAL A 283 -3.08 8.18 -17.20
C VAL A 283 -2.95 6.70 -16.81
N ALA A 284 -3.61 6.31 -15.73
CA ALA A 284 -3.36 5.03 -15.10
C ALA A 284 -4.63 4.26 -14.77
N THR A 285 -4.52 2.94 -14.73
CA THR A 285 -5.49 2.08 -14.02
C THR A 285 -5.10 1.95 -12.56
N SER A 286 -5.90 1.24 -11.75
CA SER A 286 -5.59 0.91 -10.35
C SER A 286 -4.24 0.21 -10.17
N ALA A 287 -3.67 -0.35 -11.24
CA ALA A 287 -2.32 -0.92 -11.23
C ALA A 287 -1.22 0.10 -10.84
N PHE A 288 -1.46 1.41 -11.05
CA PHE A 288 -0.58 2.45 -10.54
C PHE A 288 -1.01 2.80 -9.12
N GLY A 289 -0.28 2.32 -8.19
CA GLY A 289 -0.62 2.65 -6.83
C GLY A 289 -0.05 1.70 -5.82
N GLU A 290 0.06 0.44 -6.12
CA GLU A 290 0.62 -0.52 -5.20
C GLU A 290 2.15 -0.39 -5.19
N GLY A 291 2.71 0.03 -4.04
CA GLY A 291 4.15 0.13 -3.83
C GLY A 291 4.86 1.37 -4.39
N VAL A 292 4.13 2.30 -5.02
CA VAL A 292 4.75 3.52 -5.57
C VAL A 292 4.59 4.68 -4.61
N ASP A 293 5.70 5.22 -4.11
CA ASP A 293 5.71 6.44 -3.30
C ASP A 293 6.28 7.62 -4.09
N ILE A 294 5.38 8.52 -4.50
CA ILE A 294 5.69 9.76 -5.19
C ILE A 294 5.01 10.90 -4.42
N PRO A 295 5.76 11.66 -3.62
CA PRO A 295 5.16 12.57 -2.63
C PRO A 295 4.56 13.84 -3.23
N ASN A 296 5.02 14.28 -4.39
CA ASN A 296 4.72 15.59 -4.97
C ASN A 296 3.62 15.59 -6.04
N ILE A 297 2.69 14.64 -6.00
CA ILE A 297 1.52 14.64 -6.89
C ILE A 297 0.58 15.77 -6.44
N ARG A 298 0.30 16.71 -7.36
CA ARG A 298 -0.57 17.86 -7.08
C ARG A 298 -2.03 17.58 -7.38
N HIS A 299 -2.29 16.81 -8.43
CA HIS A 299 -3.65 16.50 -8.86
C HIS A 299 -3.84 15.00 -9.01
N VAL A 300 -4.85 14.47 -8.38
CA VAL A 300 -5.40 13.13 -8.65
C VAL A 300 -6.78 13.33 -9.27
N VAL A 301 -6.98 12.78 -10.45
CA VAL A 301 -8.24 12.87 -11.19
C VAL A 301 -8.89 11.50 -11.24
N LEU A 302 -10.09 11.38 -10.69
CA LEU A 302 -10.93 10.20 -10.86
C LEU A 302 -11.84 10.43 -12.07
N TYR A 303 -11.32 10.03 -13.25
CA TYR A 303 -12.01 10.22 -14.52
C TYR A 303 -13.16 9.24 -14.68
N HIS A 304 -13.02 8.01 -14.14
CA HIS A 304 -14.07 7.04 -13.95
C HIS A 304 -14.34 6.80 -12.46
N LEU A 305 -15.55 6.32 -12.15
CA LEU A 305 -15.92 5.95 -10.79
C LEU A 305 -15.04 4.75 -10.34
N PRO A 306 -14.35 4.84 -9.20
CA PRO A 306 -13.65 3.70 -8.61
C PRO A 306 -14.62 2.54 -8.29
N PHE A 307 -14.11 1.31 -8.29
CA PHE A 307 -14.93 0.12 -8.04
C PHE A 307 -15.35 -0.04 -6.58
N SER A 308 -14.66 0.63 -5.65
CA SER A 308 -14.94 0.57 -4.21
C SER A 308 -14.44 1.82 -3.48
N ASP A 309 -14.92 2.01 -2.26
CA ASP A 309 -14.43 3.06 -1.35
C ASP A 309 -12.95 2.87 -1.00
N VAL A 310 -12.49 1.63 -0.91
CA VAL A 310 -11.09 1.29 -0.69
C VAL A 310 -10.24 1.82 -1.85
N GLU A 311 -10.66 1.55 -3.08
CA GLU A 311 -9.96 2.03 -4.28
C GLU A 311 -9.98 3.55 -4.37
N PHE A 312 -11.13 4.19 -4.08
CA PHE A 312 -11.26 5.64 -3.98
C PHE A 312 -10.22 6.24 -3.02
N ASN A 313 -10.14 5.68 -1.82
CA ASN A 313 -9.21 6.17 -0.79
C ASN A 313 -7.74 5.91 -1.14
N GLN A 314 -7.43 4.77 -1.78
CA GLN A 314 -6.08 4.47 -2.26
C GLN A 314 -5.63 5.43 -3.37
N MET A 315 -6.51 5.73 -4.33
CA MET A 315 -6.23 6.64 -5.43
C MET A 315 -6.10 8.08 -4.93
N SER A 316 -7.10 8.60 -4.20
CA SER A 316 -7.11 9.96 -3.66
C SER A 316 -5.97 10.20 -2.66
N GLY A 317 -5.63 9.20 -1.87
CA GLY A 317 -4.54 9.25 -0.89
C GLY A 317 -3.14 9.41 -1.49
N ARG A 318 -3.00 9.39 -2.83
CA ARG A 318 -1.73 9.65 -3.51
C ARG A 318 -1.40 11.12 -3.67
N ALA A 319 -2.41 11.99 -3.63
CA ALA A 319 -2.20 13.42 -3.74
C ALA A 319 -1.47 13.98 -2.52
N GLY A 320 -0.51 14.87 -2.73
CA GLY A 320 0.08 15.72 -1.69
C GLY A 320 0.70 15.00 -0.50
N ARG A 321 1.36 13.86 -0.69
CA ARG A 321 2.04 13.13 0.41
C ARG A 321 3.18 13.92 1.06
N ASP A 322 3.67 14.95 0.38
CA ASP A 322 4.66 15.89 0.89
C ASP A 322 4.09 16.97 1.82
N GLY A 323 2.77 16.93 2.11
CA GLY A 323 2.08 17.90 2.96
C GLY A 323 1.73 19.20 2.27
N LYS A 324 2.10 19.41 1.00
CA LYS A 324 1.73 20.60 0.24
C LYS A 324 0.31 20.47 -0.30
N PRO A 325 -0.38 21.60 -0.59
CA PRO A 325 -1.71 21.59 -1.16
C PRO A 325 -1.80 20.69 -2.40
N ALA A 326 -2.84 19.87 -2.45
CA ALA A 326 -3.11 18.96 -3.57
C ALA A 326 -4.62 18.77 -3.73
N TRP A 327 -5.05 18.41 -4.93
CA TRP A 327 -6.46 18.36 -5.28
C TRP A 327 -6.84 16.94 -5.76
N VAL A 328 -8.04 16.52 -5.38
CA VAL A 328 -8.70 15.33 -5.88
C VAL A 328 -9.91 15.76 -6.68
N HIS A 329 -9.88 15.52 -7.99
CA HIS A 329 -10.93 15.92 -8.92
C HIS A 329 -11.85 14.75 -9.23
N LEU A 330 -13.14 14.90 -8.99
CA LEU A 330 -14.15 13.92 -9.32
C LEU A 330 -14.76 14.27 -10.68
N LEU A 331 -14.38 13.54 -11.73
CA LEU A 331 -14.87 13.78 -13.10
C LEU A 331 -15.83 12.70 -13.61
N TYR A 332 -16.04 11.63 -12.87
CA TYR A 332 -16.96 10.58 -13.28
C TYR A 332 -18.41 11.05 -13.35
N GLY A 333 -19.24 10.37 -14.15
CA GLY A 333 -20.62 10.71 -14.38
C GLY A 333 -21.60 9.62 -13.95
N ARG A 334 -22.89 9.89 -14.12
CA ARG A 334 -23.99 8.97 -13.76
C ARG A 334 -23.90 7.62 -14.47
N GLY A 335 -23.34 7.57 -15.68
CA GLY A 335 -23.18 6.34 -16.44
C GLY A 335 -22.06 5.42 -15.96
N ASP A 336 -21.13 5.92 -15.16
CA ASP A 336 -19.95 5.13 -14.76
C ASP A 336 -20.32 3.98 -13.81
N ALA A 337 -21.36 4.12 -12.97
CA ALA A 337 -21.83 3.04 -12.10
C ALA A 337 -22.29 1.81 -12.91
N SER A 338 -23.11 2.03 -13.96
CA SER A 338 -23.57 0.95 -14.84
C SER A 338 -22.44 0.30 -15.65
N ILE A 339 -21.39 1.08 -15.97
CA ILE A 339 -20.18 0.55 -16.62
C ILE A 339 -19.41 -0.34 -15.66
N ASN A 340 -19.24 0.08 -14.41
CA ASN A 340 -18.57 -0.72 -13.38
C ASN A 340 -19.32 -2.03 -13.10
N GLU A 341 -20.65 -1.98 -12.97
CA GLU A 341 -21.50 -3.17 -12.80
C GLU A 341 -21.29 -4.18 -13.93
N ARG A 342 -21.21 -3.71 -15.18
CA ARG A 342 -20.97 -4.56 -16.34
C ARG A 342 -19.57 -5.17 -16.32
N ILE A 343 -18.54 -4.37 -16.03
CA ILE A 343 -17.15 -4.85 -15.95
C ILE A 343 -17.01 -5.91 -14.85
N LEU A 344 -17.66 -5.71 -13.71
CA LEU A 344 -17.66 -6.68 -12.60
C LEU A 344 -18.39 -7.97 -12.97
N ALA A 345 -19.54 -7.87 -13.66
CA ALA A 345 -20.29 -9.03 -14.14
C ALA A 345 -19.48 -9.86 -15.15
N ASP A 346 -18.80 -9.20 -16.11
CA ASP A 346 -17.96 -9.87 -17.12
C ASP A 346 -16.69 -10.49 -16.52
N ALA A 347 -16.25 -10.01 -15.34
CA ALA A 347 -15.09 -10.54 -14.63
C ALA A 347 -15.42 -11.73 -13.72
N THR A 348 -16.70 -12.01 -13.48
CA THR A 348 -17.15 -13.16 -12.69
C THR A 348 -17.24 -14.38 -13.63
N PRO A 349 -16.45 -15.46 -13.42
CA PRO A 349 -16.60 -16.66 -14.25
C PRO A 349 -18.01 -17.22 -14.12
N ASP A 350 -18.66 -17.51 -15.23
CA ASP A 350 -19.89 -18.33 -15.24
C ASP A 350 -19.58 -19.65 -14.53
N HIS A 351 -20.35 -19.94 -13.49
CA HIS A 351 -20.30 -21.22 -12.76
C HIS A 351 -20.94 -22.34 -13.54
#